data_9cfb06485ea4d1cb4e89323cb908ce69
#
_entry.id   9cfb06485ea4d1cb4e89323cb908ce69
#
_cell.length_a   1.000
_cell.length_b   1.000
_cell.length_c   1.000
_cell.angle_alpha   90.00
_cell.angle_beta   90.00
_cell.angle_gamma   90.00
#
_symmetry.space_group_name_H-M   'P 1'
#
loop_
_entity.id
_entity.type
_entity.pdbx_description
1 polymer ?
#
loop_
_entity_poly.entity_id
_entity_poly.type
_entity_poly.pdbx_seq_one_letter_code
_entity_poly.pdbx_strand_id
1 'polypeptide(L)' 'MQKGTVKFFNAAKGFGFITPDGGGKDVFVHANDIGGAVLQEGTKVEFEVVQGKKGPQASAVKVVA' A
#
# COMPACT_ATOMS: atom_id res chain seq x y z
N MET A 1 -5.83 10.71 -5.34
CA MET A 1 -5.31 9.45 -4.79
C MET A 1 -5.21 8.41 -5.90
N GLN A 2 -4.23 7.55 -5.80
CA GLN A 2 -4.07 6.46 -6.77
C GLN A 2 -4.77 5.20 -6.25
N LYS A 3 -5.11 4.33 -7.17
CA LYS A 3 -5.68 3.03 -6.83
C LYS A 3 -4.68 1.94 -7.17
N GLY A 4 -4.71 0.88 -6.41
CA GLY A 4 -3.84 -0.26 -6.65
C GLY A 4 -4.35 -1.52 -5.98
N THR A 5 -3.56 -2.57 -6.13
CA THR A 5 -3.88 -3.87 -5.56
C THR A 5 -2.72 -4.28 -4.65
N VAL A 6 -3.04 -4.77 -3.47
CA VAL A 6 -2.01 -5.25 -2.54
C VAL A 6 -1.32 -6.46 -3.15
N LYS A 7 -0.02 -6.35 -3.34
CA LYS A 7 0.78 -7.47 -3.85
C LYS A 7 1.05 -8.46 -2.74
N PHE A 8 1.49 -7.97 -1.59
CA PHE A 8 1.56 -8.77 -0.38
C PHE A 8 1.65 -7.81 0.81
N PHE A 9 1.33 -8.34 1.98
CA PHE A 9 1.47 -7.59 3.21
C PHE A 9 1.89 -8.55 4.33
N ASN A 10 2.95 -8.17 5.05
CA ASN A 10 3.46 -8.97 6.15
C ASN A 10 3.11 -8.28 7.46
N ALA A 11 2.04 -8.73 8.10
CA ALA A 11 1.57 -8.13 9.34
C ALA A 11 2.57 -8.30 10.49
N ALA A 12 3.33 -9.38 10.48
CA ALA A 12 4.33 -9.63 11.52
C ALA A 12 5.46 -8.61 11.48
N LYS A 13 5.83 -8.18 10.27
CA LYS A 13 6.88 -7.18 10.09
C LYS A 13 6.32 -5.77 9.94
N GLY A 14 5.02 -5.64 9.70
CA GLY A 14 4.36 -4.36 9.61
C GLY A 14 4.58 -3.61 8.31
N PHE A 15 4.79 -4.31 7.20
CA PHE A 15 4.94 -3.66 5.90
C PHE A 15 4.44 -4.53 4.77
N GLY A 16 4.25 -3.92 3.61
CA GLY A 16 3.84 -4.63 2.42
C GLY A 16 4.10 -3.80 1.18
N PHE A 17 3.60 -4.29 0.05
CA PHE A 17 3.73 -3.61 -1.23
C PHE A 17 2.40 -3.58 -1.96
N ILE A 18 2.16 -2.48 -2.66
CA ILE A 18 0.96 -2.28 -3.47
C ILE A 18 1.41 -2.09 -4.91
N THR A 19 0.75 -2.80 -5.83
CA THR A 19 0.99 -2.64 -7.25
C THR A 19 -0.03 -1.62 -7.78
N PRO A 20 0.41 -0.44 -8.24
CA PRO A 20 -0.52 0.56 -8.78
C PRO A 20 -1.27 0.04 -10.00
N ASP A 21 -2.56 0.35 -10.09
CA ASP A 21 -3.37 -0.09 -11.23
C ASP A 21 -2.93 0.56 -12.54
N GLY A 22 -2.38 1.76 -12.46
CA GLY A 22 -1.88 2.46 -13.63
C GLY A 22 -0.55 1.98 -14.15
N GLY A 23 0.02 0.96 -13.52
CA GLY A 23 1.34 0.45 -13.86
C GLY A 23 2.44 1.15 -13.08
N GLY A 24 3.67 0.74 -13.34
CA GLY A 24 4.82 1.29 -12.64
C GLY A 24 5.33 0.35 -11.56
N LYS A 25 6.21 0.86 -10.73
CA LYS A 25 6.86 0.07 -9.69
C LYS A 25 5.94 -0.10 -8.48
N ASP A 26 6.12 -1.21 -7.77
CA ASP A 26 5.40 -1.44 -6.54
C ASP A 26 5.70 -0.33 -5.53
N VAL A 27 4.71 0.02 -4.74
CA VAL A 27 4.81 1.08 -3.74
C VAL A 27 4.87 0.44 -2.36
N PHE A 28 5.84 0.86 -1.56
CA PHE A 28 5.98 0.37 -0.20
C PHE A 28 4.85 0.93 0.67
N VAL A 29 4.30 0.10 1.56
CA VAL A 29 3.28 0.52 2.51
C VAL A 29 3.67 0.02 3.90
N HIS A 30 3.56 0.89 4.89
CA HIS A 30 3.83 0.55 6.28
C HIS A 30 2.51 0.40 7.04
N ALA A 31 2.50 -0.47 8.06
CA ALA A 31 1.29 -0.71 8.84
C ALA A 31 0.69 0.56 9.44
N ASN A 32 1.53 1.52 9.79
CA ASN A 32 1.06 2.80 10.34
C ASN A 32 0.25 3.60 9.33
N ASP A 33 0.51 3.41 8.05
CA ASP A 33 -0.16 4.17 6.99
C ASP A 33 -1.53 3.61 6.63
N ILE A 34 -1.86 2.43 7.12
CA ILE A 34 -3.15 1.80 6.84
C ILE A 34 -4.13 1.91 8.01
N GLY A 35 -3.75 2.62 9.07
CA GLY A 35 -4.63 2.87 10.19
C GLY A 35 -5.06 1.62 10.94
N GLY A 36 -4.24 0.60 10.93
CA GLY A 36 -4.53 -0.65 11.62
C GLY A 36 -5.38 -1.64 10.82
N ALA A 37 -5.74 -1.29 9.59
CA ALA A 37 -6.46 -2.23 8.72
C ALA A 37 -5.56 -3.40 8.35
N VAL A 38 -6.16 -4.57 8.15
CA VAL A 38 -5.42 -5.74 7.70
C VAL A 38 -5.54 -5.82 6.18
N LEU A 39 -4.40 -5.76 5.51
CA LEU A 39 -4.35 -5.89 4.06
C LEU A 39 -4.00 -7.33 3.69
N GLN A 40 -4.71 -7.85 2.70
CA GLN A 40 -4.47 -9.19 2.19
C GLN A 40 -4.10 -9.09 0.71
N GLU A 41 -3.41 -10.11 0.20
CA GLU A 41 -3.09 -10.16 -1.22
C GLU A 41 -4.35 -10.02 -2.06
N GLY A 42 -4.27 -9.18 -3.07
CA GLY A 42 -5.39 -8.96 -3.98
C GLY A 42 -6.39 -7.93 -3.51
N THR A 43 -6.22 -7.36 -2.32
CA THR A 43 -7.13 -6.32 -1.83
C THR A 43 -6.95 -5.05 -2.64
N LYS A 44 -8.06 -4.47 -3.08
CA LYS A 44 -8.04 -3.18 -3.78
C LYS A 44 -7.98 -2.05 -2.77
N VAL A 45 -7.09 -1.10 -3.01
CA VAL A 45 -6.88 0.02 -2.10
C VAL A 45 -6.74 1.33 -2.87
N GLU A 46 -6.99 2.43 -2.18
CA GLU A 46 -6.64 3.77 -2.64
C GLU A 46 -5.56 4.32 -1.71
N PHE A 47 -4.65 5.08 -2.27
CA PHE A 47 -3.53 5.59 -1.49
C PHE A 47 -2.93 6.82 -2.15
N GLU A 48 -2.15 7.58 -1.38
CA GLU A 48 -1.33 8.65 -1.89
C GLU A 48 0.11 8.20 -1.93
N VAL A 49 0.84 8.62 -2.95
CA VAL A 49 2.26 8.32 -3.08
C VAL A 49 3.05 9.48 -2.51
N VAL A 50 3.90 9.19 -1.55
CA VAL A 50 4.80 10.19 -0.96
C VAL A 50 6.22 9.67 -1.04
N GLN A 51 7.20 10.58 -0.97
CA GLN A 51 8.60 10.17 -0.96
C GLN A 51 8.97 9.72 0.44
N GLY A 52 9.28 8.44 0.56
CA GLY A 52 9.77 7.88 1.81
C GLY A 52 11.28 7.67 1.78
N LYS A 53 11.82 7.13 2.86
CA LYS A 53 13.26 6.90 2.97
C LYS A 53 13.75 5.87 1.96
N LYS A 54 12.90 4.95 1.55
CA LYS A 54 13.25 3.87 0.62
C LYS A 54 12.71 4.11 -0.79
N GLY A 55 12.21 5.29 -1.06
CA GLY A 55 11.61 5.63 -2.34
C GLY A 55 10.11 5.89 -2.20
N PRO A 56 9.32 5.69 -3.27
CA PRO A 56 7.89 5.93 -3.21
C PRO A 56 7.22 5.07 -2.13
N GLN A 57 6.38 5.69 -1.33
CA GLN A 57 5.69 5.04 -0.23
C GLN A 57 4.22 5.40 -0.27
N ALA A 58 3.35 4.41 -0.02
CA ALA A 58 1.92 4.65 0.06
C ALA A 58 1.58 5.30 1.40
N SER A 59 0.71 6.28 1.37
CA SER A 59 0.24 6.98 2.56
C SER A 59 -1.26 7.10 2.50
N ALA A 60 -1.91 7.24 3.65
CA ALA A 60 -3.38 7.39 3.74
C ALA A 60 -4.09 6.26 2.99
N VAL A 61 -3.63 5.04 3.17
CA VAL A 61 -4.17 3.87 2.47
C VAL A 61 -5.56 3.55 2.98
N LYS A 62 -6.49 3.36 2.04
CA LYS A 62 -7.87 2.95 2.36
C LYS A 62 -8.25 1.76 1.52
N VAL A 63 -8.94 0.80 2.13
CA VAL A 63 -9.45 -0.34 1.40
C VAL A 63 -10.65 0.11 0.57
N VAL A 64 -10.63 -0.25 -0.71
CA VAL A 64 -11.73 0.02 -1.63
C VAL A 64 -12.45 -1.30 -1.86
N ALA A 65 -13.67 -1.36 -1.42
CA ALA A 65 -14.46 -2.59 -1.55
C ALA A 65 -14.80 -2.88 -3.01
#